data_8cb706bfc800e3b112f3861bdea4852a
#
_entry.id   8cb706bfc800e3b112f3861bdea4852a
#
_cell.length_a   1.000
_cell.length_b   1.000
_cell.length_c   1.000
_cell.angle_alpha   90.00
_cell.angle_beta   90.00
_cell.angle_gamma   90.00
#
_symmetry.space_group_name_H-M   'P 1'
#
loop_
_entity.id
_entity.type
_entity.pdbx_description
1 polymer ?
#
loop_
_entity_poly.entity_id
_entity_poly.type
_entity_poly.pdbx_seq_one_letter_code
_entity_poly.pdbx_strand_id
1 'polypeptide(L)'
;YANNKVPTFGYLGSDSYLTSLITDTSHYEPVIPIGRISATNGAKITEYLNKVKEFESNTEAFWMKRVLHFGGGKDKLEGNLFAFYLNSFKATIEDTLYGGKVNTYLKNTTDPLQMNLSDSIRSNINDGSSLMTFFGHAYGTGFDQNIDVPSAYNNKGKYPLILANSCLIGNIHLPDDNSGSEVWVFEPNKGAIGFLASVSLGEAGNLYLYSGNFYKNLATRHYGEGLGDVLRHTVLDVQATDENNNYSNPYVQDVCML
;
A
#
# COMPACT_ATOMS: atom_id res chain seq x y z
N TYR A 1 -17.21 6.19 14.77
CA TYR A 1 -17.40 7.60 14.38
C TYR A 1 -17.18 8.58 15.55
N ALA A 2 -17.60 8.27 16.78
CA ALA A 2 -17.50 9.20 17.90
C ALA A 2 -16.06 9.60 18.30
N ASN A 3 -15.08 8.79 17.96
CA ASN A 3 -13.67 9.01 18.30
C ASN A 3 -12.82 9.51 17.12
N ASN A 4 -13.36 9.57 15.91
CA ASN A 4 -12.64 10.09 14.75
C ASN A 4 -12.65 11.63 14.79
N LYS A 5 -11.53 12.22 15.19
CA LYS A 5 -11.37 13.68 15.34
C LYS A 5 -11.00 14.38 14.04
N VAL A 6 -10.57 13.63 13.03
CA VAL A 6 -10.29 14.14 11.68
C VAL A 6 -11.18 13.38 10.72
N PRO A 7 -12.34 13.92 10.36
CA PRO A 7 -13.30 13.23 9.49
C PRO A 7 -12.72 13.02 8.10
N THR A 8 -13.14 11.95 7.43
CA THR A 8 -12.97 11.74 6.00
C THR A 8 -14.20 12.26 5.27
N PHE A 9 -14.04 12.65 4.01
CA PHE A 9 -15.14 13.09 3.16
C PHE A 9 -15.63 11.95 2.25
N GLY A 10 -16.89 12.04 1.84
CA GLY A 10 -17.50 11.13 0.88
C GLY A 10 -18.10 9.88 1.50
N TYR A 11 -18.93 9.20 0.71
CA TYR A 11 -19.34 7.82 0.94
C TYR A 11 -18.25 6.91 0.37
N LEU A 12 -17.69 6.08 1.23
CA LEU A 12 -16.35 5.55 1.20
C LEU A 12 -15.37 6.70 1.40
N GLY A 13 -15.11 7.00 2.68
CA GLY A 13 -14.33 8.18 3.05
C GLY A 13 -12.95 8.21 2.42
N SER A 14 -12.60 9.33 1.80
CA SER A 14 -11.27 9.59 1.24
C SER A 14 -10.66 10.85 1.82
N ASP A 15 -9.35 10.81 2.05
CA ASP A 15 -8.59 11.99 2.48
C ASP A 15 -8.15 12.84 1.29
N SER A 16 -8.15 12.32 0.08
CA SER A 16 -7.85 13.09 -1.14
C SER A 16 -8.73 14.33 -1.26
N TYR A 17 -9.98 14.25 -0.84
CA TYR A 17 -10.90 15.39 -0.82
C TYR A 17 -10.50 16.53 0.12
N LEU A 18 -9.68 16.28 1.12
CA LEU A 18 -9.20 17.33 2.02
C LEU A 18 -8.30 18.35 1.31
N THR A 19 -7.68 17.95 0.22
CA THR A 19 -6.73 18.80 -0.52
C THR A 19 -7.17 19.10 -1.95
N SER A 20 -8.06 18.33 -2.56
CA SER A 20 -8.53 18.56 -3.93
C SER A 20 -9.43 19.78 -4.08
N LEU A 21 -10.21 20.12 -3.06
CA LEU A 21 -11.18 21.22 -3.12
C LEU A 21 -10.60 22.59 -2.77
N ILE A 22 -9.28 22.72 -2.63
CA ILE A 22 -8.64 23.98 -2.23
C ILE A 22 -8.63 25.00 -3.37
N THR A 23 -8.46 24.54 -4.62
CA THR A 23 -8.28 25.44 -5.77
C THR A 23 -9.40 25.35 -6.82
N ASP A 24 -9.98 24.17 -7.03
CA ASP A 24 -11.02 23.93 -8.01
C ASP A 24 -11.97 22.84 -7.53
N THR A 25 -13.28 23.13 -7.59
CA THR A 25 -14.33 22.19 -7.19
C THR A 25 -14.76 21.23 -8.31
N SER A 26 -14.22 21.39 -9.51
CA SER A 26 -14.56 20.59 -10.68
C SER A 26 -13.69 19.34 -10.85
N HIS A 27 -12.52 19.28 -10.19
CA HIS A 27 -11.57 18.19 -10.28
C HIS A 27 -11.22 17.65 -8.88
N TYR A 28 -11.19 16.34 -8.73
CA TYR A 28 -10.86 15.65 -7.46
C TYR A 28 -9.36 15.40 -7.32
N GLU A 29 -8.53 16.20 -7.96
CA GLU A 29 -7.09 16.06 -7.93
C GLU A 29 -6.50 16.65 -6.66
N PRO A 30 -5.72 15.90 -5.86
CA PRO A 30 -5.07 16.45 -4.69
C PRO A 30 -4.00 17.47 -5.11
N VAL A 31 -4.12 18.69 -4.61
CA VAL A 31 -3.17 19.78 -4.86
C VAL A 31 -1.92 19.65 -3.99
N ILE A 32 -2.10 19.13 -2.78
CA ILE A 32 -1.05 18.88 -1.81
C ILE A 32 -1.05 17.39 -1.46
N PRO A 33 0.13 16.73 -1.38
CA PRO A 33 0.21 15.39 -0.86
C PRO A 33 -0.39 15.26 0.53
N ILE A 34 -1.13 14.20 0.77
CA ILE A 34 -1.77 13.94 2.06
C ILE A 34 -1.55 12.50 2.48
N GLY A 35 -1.34 12.29 3.77
CA GLY A 35 -1.30 10.99 4.42
C GLY A 35 -1.99 11.07 5.79
N ARG A 36 -2.57 9.98 6.22
CA ARG A 36 -3.28 9.89 7.50
C ARG A 36 -2.50 9.06 8.51
N ILE A 37 -2.40 9.61 9.72
CA ILE A 37 -1.96 8.85 10.90
C ILE A 37 -3.22 8.60 11.74
N SER A 38 -3.77 7.39 11.67
CA SER A 38 -5.00 6.98 12.38
C SER A 38 -4.75 6.64 13.86
N ALA A 39 -3.80 7.34 14.50
CA ALA A 39 -3.43 7.07 15.87
C ALA A 39 -4.55 7.41 16.86
N THR A 40 -4.83 6.48 17.79
CA THR A 40 -5.86 6.63 18.82
C THR A 40 -5.42 7.44 20.04
N ASN A 41 -4.11 7.65 20.19
CA ASN A 41 -3.53 8.43 21.29
C ASN A 41 -2.16 9.03 20.92
N GLY A 42 -1.69 9.97 21.74
CA GLY A 42 -0.42 10.66 21.51
C GLY A 42 0.82 9.76 21.61
N ALA A 43 0.76 8.65 22.34
CA ALA A 43 1.88 7.72 22.42
C ALA A 43 2.13 7.04 21.08
N LYS A 44 1.08 6.55 20.41
CA LYS A 44 1.17 5.99 19.05
C LYS A 44 1.77 6.99 18.05
N ILE A 45 1.40 8.27 18.12
CA ILE A 45 1.98 9.31 17.26
C ILE A 45 3.48 9.44 17.53
N THR A 46 3.89 9.46 18.80
CA THR A 46 5.30 9.57 19.18
C THR A 46 6.10 8.37 18.70
N GLU A 47 5.58 7.16 18.85
CA GLU A 47 6.20 5.92 18.38
C GLU A 47 6.34 5.92 16.86
N TYR A 48 5.31 6.32 16.14
CA TYR A 48 5.37 6.43 14.68
C TYR A 48 6.41 7.47 14.23
N LEU A 49 6.44 8.66 14.84
CA LEU A 49 7.45 9.67 14.53
C LEU A 49 8.88 9.20 14.83
N ASN A 50 9.07 8.36 15.84
CA ASN A 50 10.37 7.74 16.09
C ASN A 50 10.75 6.75 14.98
N LYS A 51 9.79 5.95 14.46
CA LYS A 51 10.00 5.11 13.28
C LYS A 51 10.39 5.93 12.04
N VAL A 52 9.71 7.04 11.79
CA VAL A 52 10.02 7.94 10.66
C VAL A 52 11.45 8.47 10.79
N LYS A 53 11.82 9.01 11.95
CA LYS A 53 13.20 9.51 12.21
C LYS A 53 14.25 8.42 12.02
N GLU A 54 13.97 7.22 12.51
CA GLU A 54 14.86 6.07 12.35
C GLU A 54 15.00 5.68 10.88
N PHE A 55 13.89 5.61 10.14
CA PHE A 55 13.86 5.30 8.72
C PHE A 55 14.61 6.35 7.90
N GLU A 56 14.36 7.63 8.11
CA GLU A 56 15.02 8.75 7.38
C GLU A 56 16.49 8.91 7.75
N SER A 57 16.93 8.42 8.91
CA SER A 57 18.34 8.44 9.30
C SER A 57 19.17 7.32 8.67
N ASN A 58 18.54 6.36 7.98
CA ASN A 58 19.27 5.31 7.30
C ASN A 58 20.17 5.87 6.20
N THR A 59 21.39 5.37 6.13
CA THR A 59 22.25 5.55 4.97
C THR A 59 21.87 4.59 3.86
N GLU A 60 22.34 4.85 2.64
CA GLU A 60 22.12 3.96 1.49
C GLU A 60 22.47 2.50 1.80
N ALA A 61 21.54 1.60 1.53
CA ALA A 61 21.70 0.17 1.79
C ALA A 61 20.98 -0.69 0.74
N PHE A 62 21.49 -1.89 0.48
CA PHE A 62 20.94 -2.80 -0.52
C PHE A 62 19.47 -3.16 -0.30
N TRP A 63 19.00 -3.20 0.94
CA TRP A 63 17.59 -3.50 1.24
C TRP A 63 16.63 -2.43 0.68
N MET A 64 17.10 -1.19 0.47
CA MET A 64 16.30 -0.09 -0.13
C MET A 64 15.96 -0.35 -1.61
N LYS A 65 16.63 -1.29 -2.25
CA LYS A 65 16.33 -1.75 -3.62
C LYS A 65 15.59 -3.07 -3.67
N ARG A 66 15.39 -3.71 -2.53
CA ARG A 66 14.61 -4.96 -2.45
C ARG A 66 13.12 -4.66 -2.45
N VAL A 67 12.40 -5.38 -3.30
CA VAL A 67 10.94 -5.33 -3.40
C VAL A 67 10.40 -6.74 -3.22
N LEU A 68 9.36 -6.90 -2.43
CA LEU A 68 8.70 -8.19 -2.22
C LEU A 68 7.29 -8.15 -2.81
N HIS A 69 6.98 -9.11 -3.66
CA HIS A 69 5.65 -9.29 -4.22
C HIS A 69 4.97 -10.51 -3.64
N PHE A 70 3.68 -10.37 -3.31
CA PHE A 70 2.84 -11.44 -2.78
C PHE A 70 1.58 -11.54 -3.62
N GLY A 71 1.35 -12.69 -4.23
CA GLY A 71 0.17 -12.96 -5.07
C GLY A 71 -0.75 -13.97 -4.41
N GLY A 72 -1.97 -13.54 -4.09
CA GLY A 72 -3.07 -14.40 -3.63
C GLY A 72 -3.85 -15.02 -4.78
N GLY A 73 -5.11 -15.30 -4.53
CA GLY A 73 -6.09 -15.81 -5.50
C GLY A 73 -6.87 -17.00 -4.97
N LYS A 74 -8.15 -17.06 -5.32
CA LYS A 74 -9.06 -18.12 -4.88
C LYS A 74 -8.93 -19.42 -5.71
N ASP A 75 -8.44 -19.27 -6.94
CA ASP A 75 -8.26 -20.38 -7.88
C ASP A 75 -7.08 -20.12 -8.81
N LYS A 76 -6.75 -21.09 -9.66
CA LYS A 76 -5.60 -21.02 -10.57
C LYS A 76 -5.73 -19.91 -11.60
N LEU A 77 -6.93 -19.62 -12.08
CA LEU A 77 -7.15 -18.59 -13.10
C LEU A 77 -6.83 -17.20 -12.51
N GLU A 78 -7.41 -16.93 -11.36
CA GLU A 78 -7.20 -15.66 -10.64
C GLU A 78 -5.75 -15.53 -10.16
N GLY A 79 -5.15 -16.59 -9.62
CA GLY A 79 -3.73 -16.60 -9.25
C GLY A 79 -2.80 -16.30 -10.43
N ASN A 80 -3.09 -16.82 -11.62
CA ASN A 80 -2.35 -16.50 -12.84
C ASN A 80 -2.52 -15.03 -13.25
N LEU A 81 -3.72 -14.47 -13.11
CA LEU A 81 -3.98 -13.05 -13.39
C LEU A 81 -3.19 -12.15 -12.46
N PHE A 82 -3.22 -12.43 -11.16
CA PHE A 82 -2.47 -11.64 -10.17
C PHE A 82 -0.96 -11.77 -10.35
N ALA A 83 -0.48 -12.98 -10.70
CA ALA A 83 0.91 -13.18 -11.07
C ALA A 83 1.31 -12.37 -12.31
N PHE A 84 0.45 -12.27 -13.31
CA PHE A 84 0.68 -11.42 -14.49
C PHE A 84 0.79 -9.95 -14.10
N TYR A 85 -0.10 -9.43 -13.24
CA TYR A 85 -0.05 -8.05 -12.75
C TYR A 85 1.26 -7.77 -11.99
N LEU A 86 1.61 -8.63 -11.05
CA LEU A 86 2.86 -8.51 -10.29
C LEU A 86 4.10 -8.57 -11.18
N ASN A 87 4.10 -9.41 -12.22
CA ASN A 87 5.20 -9.48 -13.17
C ASN A 87 5.35 -8.19 -14.00
N SER A 88 4.26 -7.52 -14.35
CA SER A 88 4.35 -6.22 -15.03
C SER A 88 4.94 -5.14 -14.12
N PHE A 89 4.58 -5.12 -12.83
CA PHE A 89 5.17 -4.22 -11.84
C PHE A 89 6.66 -4.52 -11.63
N LYS A 90 7.01 -5.81 -11.56
CA LYS A 90 8.41 -6.26 -11.47
C LYS A 90 9.23 -5.74 -12.65
N ALA A 91 8.77 -5.96 -13.88
CA ALA A 91 9.45 -5.46 -15.07
C ALA A 91 9.65 -3.94 -15.02
N THR A 92 8.65 -3.20 -14.56
CA THR A 92 8.75 -1.74 -14.42
C THR A 92 9.84 -1.33 -13.43
N ILE A 93 9.92 -1.94 -12.24
CA ILE A 93 10.80 -1.45 -11.17
C ILE A 93 12.23 -2.00 -11.28
N GLU A 94 12.44 -3.14 -11.93
CA GLU A 94 13.78 -3.73 -12.14
C GLU A 94 14.54 -3.06 -13.27
N ASP A 95 13.86 -2.66 -14.36
CA ASP A 95 14.47 -2.15 -15.59
C ASP A 95 14.39 -0.61 -15.71
N THR A 96 14.57 0.09 -14.60
CA THR A 96 14.45 1.55 -14.58
C THR A 96 15.46 2.20 -13.65
N LEU A 97 15.31 3.53 -13.44
CA LEU A 97 16.16 4.32 -12.53
C LEU A 97 16.13 3.78 -11.10
N TYR A 98 15.02 3.19 -10.69
CA TYR A 98 14.92 2.57 -9.37
C TYR A 98 15.92 1.41 -9.22
N GLY A 99 16.07 0.58 -10.24
CA GLY A 99 16.97 -0.59 -10.21
C GLY A 99 16.63 -1.57 -9.10
N GLY A 100 15.33 -1.86 -8.94
CA GLY A 100 14.83 -2.75 -7.91
C GLY A 100 15.26 -4.20 -8.10
N LYS A 101 15.21 -4.98 -7.03
CA LYS A 101 15.36 -6.44 -7.06
C LYS A 101 14.13 -7.08 -6.44
N VAL A 102 13.31 -7.72 -7.27
CA VAL A 102 12.00 -8.23 -6.87
C VAL A 102 12.03 -9.73 -6.58
N ASN A 103 11.59 -10.10 -5.40
CA ASN A 103 11.27 -11.49 -5.05
C ASN A 103 9.74 -11.64 -5.02
N THR A 104 9.19 -12.57 -5.83
CA THR A 104 7.74 -12.80 -5.93
C THR A 104 7.38 -14.13 -5.26
N TYR A 105 6.38 -14.08 -4.40
CA TYR A 105 5.81 -15.21 -3.67
C TYR A 105 4.34 -15.36 -4.04
N LEU A 106 3.99 -16.46 -4.66
CA LEU A 106 2.61 -16.75 -5.06
C LEU A 106 1.99 -17.77 -4.11
N LYS A 107 0.73 -17.57 -3.81
CA LYS A 107 -0.08 -18.56 -3.09
C LYS A 107 -0.08 -19.87 -3.87
N ASN A 108 0.19 -20.98 -3.18
CA ASN A 108 0.36 -22.29 -3.78
C ASN A 108 -0.72 -23.30 -3.34
N THR A 109 -1.74 -22.84 -2.65
CA THR A 109 -2.88 -23.63 -2.19
C THR A 109 -4.20 -23.02 -2.66
N THR A 110 -5.22 -23.85 -2.79
CA THR A 110 -6.61 -23.42 -3.08
C THR A 110 -7.42 -23.14 -1.82
N ASP A 111 -6.84 -23.37 -0.64
CA ASP A 111 -7.48 -23.03 0.63
C ASP A 111 -7.78 -21.53 0.69
N PRO A 112 -8.84 -21.10 1.38
CA PRO A 112 -9.17 -19.69 1.53
C PRO A 112 -8.00 -18.86 2.09
N LEU A 113 -7.18 -19.45 2.96
CA LEU A 113 -6.03 -18.82 3.59
C LEU A 113 -4.82 -19.76 3.54
N GLN A 114 -3.70 -19.30 2.98
CA GLN A 114 -2.42 -19.98 3.10
C GLN A 114 -1.75 -19.59 4.41
N MET A 115 -1.78 -20.49 5.38
CA MET A 115 -1.30 -20.25 6.75
C MET A 115 0.23 -20.34 6.89
N ASN A 116 0.88 -21.16 6.07
CA ASN A 116 2.31 -21.42 6.22
C ASN A 116 3.14 -20.35 5.51
N LEU A 117 3.79 -19.53 6.32
CA LEU A 117 4.82 -18.62 5.85
C LEU A 117 6.12 -19.38 5.65
N SER A 118 6.75 -19.24 4.48
CA SER A 118 8.08 -19.83 4.27
C SER A 118 9.16 -19.08 5.05
N ASP A 119 10.18 -19.79 5.52
CA ASP A 119 11.34 -19.19 6.18
C ASP A 119 12.02 -18.15 5.28
N SER A 120 11.97 -18.36 3.97
CA SER A 120 12.47 -17.42 2.97
C SER A 120 11.74 -16.08 2.99
N ILE A 121 10.40 -16.08 3.11
CA ILE A 121 9.61 -14.84 3.23
C ILE A 121 9.99 -14.11 4.50
N ARG A 122 10.00 -14.82 5.63
CA ARG A 122 10.36 -14.25 6.94
C ARG A 122 11.77 -13.65 6.93
N SER A 123 12.75 -14.37 6.37
CA SER A 123 14.12 -13.88 6.22
C SER A 123 14.17 -12.61 5.38
N ASN A 124 13.51 -12.58 4.22
CA ASN A 124 13.53 -11.42 3.34
C ASN A 124 12.86 -10.17 3.95
N ILE A 125 11.81 -10.35 4.75
CA ILE A 125 11.19 -9.22 5.48
C ILE A 125 12.14 -8.72 6.57
N ASN A 126 12.76 -9.62 7.34
CA ASN A 126 13.71 -9.26 8.40
C ASN A 126 14.97 -8.58 7.85
N ASP A 127 15.45 -9.02 6.69
CA ASP A 127 16.59 -8.42 6.00
C ASP A 127 16.27 -7.02 5.44
N GLY A 128 14.99 -6.69 5.35
CA GLY A 128 14.44 -5.41 4.91
C GLY A 128 14.08 -5.37 3.42
N SER A 129 13.10 -4.54 3.13
CA SER A 129 12.67 -4.18 1.78
C SER A 129 12.15 -2.75 1.77
N SER A 130 12.24 -2.07 0.63
CA SER A 130 11.68 -0.73 0.47
C SER A 130 10.18 -0.75 0.20
N LEU A 131 9.75 -1.77 -0.54
CA LEU A 131 8.36 -1.92 -0.97
C LEU A 131 7.92 -3.38 -0.82
N MET A 132 6.73 -3.57 -0.29
CA MET A 132 6.01 -4.84 -0.29
C MET A 132 4.69 -4.63 -1.02
N THR A 133 4.45 -5.39 -2.09
CA THR A 133 3.20 -5.29 -2.85
C THR A 133 2.43 -6.60 -2.75
N PHE A 134 1.22 -6.51 -2.25
CA PHE A 134 0.27 -7.60 -2.21
C PHE A 134 -0.76 -7.41 -3.33
N PHE A 135 -1.12 -8.49 -4.03
CA PHE A 135 -2.23 -8.53 -4.97
C PHE A 135 -3.05 -9.81 -4.75
N GLY A 136 -4.27 -9.67 -4.23
CA GLY A 136 -5.10 -10.81 -3.86
C GLY A 136 -6.33 -10.42 -3.06
N HIS A 137 -6.89 -11.39 -2.36
CA HIS A 137 -8.01 -11.14 -1.45
C HIS A 137 -7.52 -10.78 -0.05
N ALA A 138 -8.22 -9.84 0.57
CA ALA A 138 -8.04 -9.55 1.97
C ALA A 138 -9.39 -9.32 2.66
N TYR A 139 -9.37 -9.53 3.94
CA TYR A 139 -10.42 -9.15 4.88
C TYR A 139 -9.89 -7.98 5.72
N GLY A 140 -10.72 -7.31 6.48
CA GLY A 140 -10.30 -6.13 7.26
C GLY A 140 -9.06 -6.33 8.14
N THR A 141 -8.68 -7.56 8.45
CA THR A 141 -7.57 -7.89 9.38
C THR A 141 -6.45 -8.73 8.77
N GLY A 142 -6.56 -9.22 7.53
CA GLY A 142 -5.53 -10.09 6.95
C GLY A 142 -5.72 -10.44 5.48
N PHE A 143 -4.66 -10.97 4.88
CA PHE A 143 -4.56 -11.37 3.49
C PHE A 143 -4.87 -12.87 3.30
N ASP A 144 -5.31 -13.26 2.11
CA ASP A 144 -5.52 -14.66 1.75
C ASP A 144 -4.22 -15.46 1.57
N GLN A 145 -3.09 -14.78 1.42
CA GLN A 145 -1.76 -15.32 1.64
C GLN A 145 -1.23 -14.73 2.94
N ASN A 146 -1.09 -15.56 3.96
CA ASN A 146 -0.64 -15.09 5.26
C ASN A 146 0.84 -14.67 5.20
N ILE A 147 1.09 -13.38 5.26
CA ILE A 147 2.42 -12.79 5.40
C ILE A 147 2.76 -12.51 6.86
N ASP A 148 2.02 -13.15 7.77
CA ASP A 148 2.18 -13.02 9.22
C ASP A 148 1.72 -11.66 9.78
N VAL A 149 1.67 -11.58 11.07
CA VAL A 149 1.46 -10.30 11.74
C VAL A 149 2.82 -9.61 11.96
N PRO A 150 2.90 -8.27 11.92
CA PRO A 150 4.18 -7.55 11.99
C PRO A 150 5.00 -7.84 13.25
N SER A 151 4.38 -8.23 14.37
CA SER A 151 5.08 -8.63 15.58
C SER A 151 5.98 -9.85 15.41
N ALA A 152 5.75 -10.69 14.38
CA ALA A 152 6.56 -11.85 14.07
C ALA A 152 7.89 -11.52 13.34
N TYR A 153 8.10 -10.27 12.93
CA TYR A 153 9.29 -9.84 12.19
C TYR A 153 10.29 -9.08 13.07
N ASN A 154 11.52 -8.96 12.57
CA ASN A 154 12.61 -8.21 13.17
C ASN A 154 13.23 -7.25 12.13
N ASN A 155 12.41 -6.35 11.58
CA ASN A 155 12.83 -5.43 10.53
C ASN A 155 13.03 -3.99 11.03
N LYS A 156 13.50 -3.83 12.25
CA LYS A 156 13.77 -2.51 12.85
C LYS A 156 14.65 -1.64 11.94
N GLY A 157 14.22 -0.40 11.69
CA GLY A 157 14.88 0.55 10.80
C GLY A 157 14.71 0.26 9.31
N LYS A 158 14.22 -0.92 8.93
CA LYS A 158 14.07 -1.39 7.55
C LYS A 158 12.60 -1.57 7.19
N TYR A 159 11.83 -0.52 7.43
CA TYR A 159 10.36 -0.55 7.31
C TYR A 159 9.93 -0.36 5.86
N PRO A 160 9.26 -1.33 5.20
CA PRO A 160 8.74 -1.15 3.86
C PRO A 160 7.56 -0.18 3.81
N LEU A 161 7.33 0.45 2.65
CA LEU A 161 6.00 0.83 2.25
C LEU A 161 5.23 -0.44 1.85
N ILE A 162 3.98 -0.58 2.27
CA ILE A 162 3.11 -1.66 1.80
C ILE A 162 2.09 -1.10 0.83
N LEU A 163 1.99 -1.69 -0.36
CA LEU A 163 0.96 -1.44 -1.36
C LEU A 163 0.06 -2.68 -1.42
N ALA A 164 -1.15 -2.57 -0.91
CA ALA A 164 -2.07 -3.68 -0.81
C ALA A 164 -3.23 -3.55 -1.81
N ASN A 165 -3.12 -4.27 -2.92
CA ASN A 165 -4.17 -4.41 -3.93
C ASN A 165 -5.18 -5.47 -3.50
N SER A 166 -6.13 -5.07 -2.65
CA SER A 166 -7.12 -5.96 -2.05
C SER A 166 -8.29 -5.18 -1.46
N CYS A 167 -9.30 -5.90 -0.97
CA CYS A 167 -10.45 -5.27 -0.32
C CYS A 167 -10.18 -4.96 1.15
N LEU A 168 -10.72 -3.86 1.67
CA LEU A 168 -10.96 -3.58 3.10
C LEU A 168 -9.77 -3.54 4.05
N ILE A 169 -8.55 -3.92 3.65
CA ILE A 169 -7.39 -4.02 4.54
C ILE A 169 -6.95 -2.66 5.09
N GLY A 170 -7.29 -1.58 4.40
CA GLY A 170 -7.08 -0.19 4.80
C GLY A 170 -8.25 0.44 5.55
N ASN A 171 -9.27 -0.33 5.94
CA ASN A 171 -10.46 0.23 6.57
C ASN A 171 -10.21 0.67 8.02
N ILE A 172 -9.71 1.88 8.17
CA ILE A 172 -9.47 2.55 9.46
C ILE A 172 -10.75 3.01 10.18
N HIS A 173 -11.92 2.79 9.60
CA HIS A 173 -13.22 3.15 10.18
C HIS A 173 -13.84 2.03 11.02
N LEU A 174 -13.16 0.90 11.15
CA LEU A 174 -13.57 -0.18 12.04
C LEU A 174 -13.57 0.30 13.49
N PRO A 175 -14.54 -0.14 14.31
CA PRO A 175 -14.67 0.34 15.69
C PRO A 175 -13.53 -0.07 16.62
N ASP A 176 -12.85 -1.13 16.29
CA ASP A 176 -11.70 -1.65 17.03
C ASP A 176 -10.40 -1.32 16.28
N ASP A 177 -9.33 -0.96 16.97
CA ASP A 177 -8.03 -0.52 16.46
C ASP A 177 -7.26 -1.58 15.66
N ASN A 178 -7.91 -2.36 14.82
CA ASN A 178 -7.35 -3.58 14.27
C ASN A 178 -7.53 -3.71 12.75
N SER A 179 -7.55 -2.60 12.01
CA SER A 179 -7.37 -2.73 10.56
C SER A 179 -5.97 -3.28 10.28
N GLY A 180 -5.84 -4.13 9.26
CA GLY A 180 -4.54 -4.71 8.91
C GLY A 180 -3.48 -3.64 8.66
N SER A 181 -3.85 -2.50 8.05
CA SER A 181 -2.94 -1.39 7.81
C SER A 181 -2.41 -0.76 9.10
N GLU A 182 -3.28 -0.51 10.07
CA GLU A 182 -2.90 0.11 11.35
C GLU A 182 -1.98 -0.78 12.18
N VAL A 183 -2.23 -2.10 12.20
CA VAL A 183 -1.38 -3.08 12.88
C VAL A 183 0.05 -3.03 12.30
N TRP A 184 0.21 -2.95 10.98
CA TRP A 184 1.53 -2.87 10.36
C TRP A 184 2.25 -1.54 10.62
N VAL A 185 1.52 -0.43 10.59
CA VAL A 185 2.11 0.91 10.75
C VAL A 185 2.46 1.20 12.20
N PHE A 186 1.61 0.79 13.14
CA PHE A 186 1.81 1.11 14.56
C PHE A 186 2.56 0.05 15.36
N GLU A 187 3.00 -1.07 14.77
CA GLU A 187 3.84 -2.03 15.49
C GLU A 187 5.19 -1.40 15.83
N PRO A 188 5.55 -1.32 17.13
CA PRO A 188 6.77 -0.65 17.56
C PRO A 188 8.04 -1.37 17.08
N ASN A 189 8.98 -0.65 16.48
CA ASN A 189 10.26 -1.16 15.98
C ASN A 189 10.15 -2.24 14.91
N LYS A 190 8.98 -2.41 14.27
CA LYS A 190 8.71 -3.45 13.27
C LYS A 190 7.66 -2.95 12.25
N GLY A 191 7.24 -3.84 11.36
CA GLY A 191 6.15 -3.56 10.45
C GLY A 191 6.53 -2.64 9.31
N ALA A 192 5.69 -1.66 8.99
CA ALA A 192 5.81 -0.79 7.82
C ALA A 192 5.96 0.69 8.20
N ILE A 193 6.55 1.48 7.29
CA ILE A 193 6.62 2.94 7.42
C ILE A 193 5.34 3.61 6.89
N GLY A 194 4.67 2.97 5.97
CA GLY A 194 3.41 3.42 5.39
C GLY A 194 2.63 2.26 4.80
N PHE A 195 1.34 2.46 4.58
CA PHE A 195 0.45 1.42 4.09
C PHE A 195 -0.59 2.03 3.14
N LEU A 196 -0.45 1.79 1.84
CA LEU A 196 -1.38 2.21 0.82
C LEU A 196 -2.36 1.08 0.53
N ALA A 197 -3.64 1.28 0.84
CA ALA A 197 -4.65 0.25 0.72
C ALA A 197 -6.06 0.81 0.54
N SER A 198 -6.96 -0.03 0.06
CA SER A 198 -8.37 0.29 -0.06
C SER A 198 -9.10 0.22 1.29
N VAL A 199 -9.91 1.24 1.57
CA VAL A 199 -10.85 1.27 2.71
C VAL A 199 -12.15 0.51 2.42
N SER A 200 -12.36 0.09 1.18
CA SER A 200 -13.57 -0.59 0.70
C SER A 200 -13.24 -1.75 -0.23
N LEU A 201 -14.20 -2.15 -1.06
CA LEU A 201 -14.00 -3.19 -2.07
C LEU A 201 -13.07 -2.67 -3.16
N GLY A 202 -12.08 -3.47 -3.54
CA GLY A 202 -11.18 -3.20 -4.65
C GLY A 202 -11.55 -4.04 -5.87
N GLU A 203 -11.60 -3.41 -7.04
CA GLU A 203 -11.80 -4.08 -8.32
C GLU A 203 -10.43 -4.32 -8.97
N ALA A 204 -10.15 -5.58 -9.35
CA ALA A 204 -8.79 -6.00 -9.72
C ALA A 204 -8.19 -5.22 -10.91
N GLY A 205 -8.98 -4.88 -11.92
CA GLY A 205 -8.51 -4.12 -13.09
C GLY A 205 -8.11 -2.69 -12.72
N ASN A 206 -8.91 -2.03 -11.88
CA ASN A 206 -8.66 -0.66 -11.43
C ASN A 206 -7.48 -0.59 -10.45
N LEU A 207 -7.35 -1.58 -9.54
CA LEU A 207 -6.19 -1.71 -8.66
C LEU A 207 -4.90 -1.93 -9.49
N TYR A 208 -4.97 -2.72 -10.56
CA TYR A 208 -3.86 -2.92 -11.49
C TYR A 208 -3.46 -1.61 -12.20
N LEU A 209 -4.44 -0.85 -12.70
CA LEU A 209 -4.20 0.44 -13.34
C LEU A 209 -3.54 1.44 -12.39
N TYR A 210 -4.11 1.58 -11.18
CA TYR A 210 -3.57 2.46 -10.14
C TYR A 210 -2.13 2.08 -9.78
N SER A 211 -1.91 0.83 -9.43
CA SER A 211 -0.59 0.34 -9.03
C SER A 211 0.42 0.39 -10.16
N GLY A 212 0.00 0.15 -11.39
CA GLY A 212 0.86 0.29 -12.57
C GLY A 212 1.37 1.73 -12.76
N ASN A 213 0.51 2.73 -12.56
CA ASN A 213 0.92 4.14 -12.58
C ASN A 213 1.80 4.49 -11.38
N PHE A 214 1.47 3.99 -10.18
CA PHE A 214 2.33 4.16 -9.01
C PHE A 214 3.76 3.62 -9.26
N TYR A 215 3.89 2.42 -9.79
CA TYR A 215 5.20 1.83 -10.13
C TYR A 215 5.96 2.65 -11.17
N LYS A 216 5.30 3.15 -12.22
CA LYS A 216 5.91 4.02 -13.23
C LYS A 216 6.39 5.35 -12.62
N ASN A 217 5.59 5.95 -11.76
CA ASN A 217 5.96 7.20 -11.11
C ASN A 217 7.10 7.00 -10.12
N LEU A 218 7.01 6.01 -9.26
CA LEU A 218 8.05 5.67 -8.28
C LEU A 218 9.39 5.30 -8.96
N ALA A 219 9.32 4.52 -10.04
CA ALA A 219 10.52 3.93 -10.63
C ALA A 219 11.18 4.78 -11.72
N THR A 220 10.44 5.70 -12.35
CA THR A 220 10.94 6.48 -13.49
C THR A 220 10.60 7.95 -13.43
N ARG A 221 9.30 8.30 -13.57
CA ARG A 221 8.89 9.68 -13.86
C ARG A 221 9.17 10.64 -12.71
N HIS A 222 8.96 10.16 -11.48
CA HIS A 222 9.11 10.91 -10.24
C HIS A 222 10.08 10.23 -9.28
N TYR A 223 11.06 9.49 -9.84
CA TYR A 223 12.10 8.83 -9.05
C TYR A 223 12.92 9.86 -8.26
N GLY A 224 13.02 9.65 -6.96
CA GLY A 224 13.74 10.54 -6.04
C GLY A 224 12.89 11.65 -5.43
N GLU A 225 11.64 11.78 -5.84
CA GLU A 225 10.69 12.68 -5.18
C GLU A 225 10.11 12.05 -3.90
N GLY A 226 9.44 12.87 -3.10
CA GLY A 226 8.74 12.40 -1.90
C GLY A 226 7.60 11.45 -2.25
N LEU A 227 7.34 10.45 -1.39
CA LEU A 227 6.28 9.46 -1.61
C LEU A 227 4.90 10.12 -1.86
N GLY A 228 4.59 11.18 -1.14
CA GLY A 228 3.34 11.91 -1.32
C GLY A 228 3.20 12.52 -2.71
N ASP A 229 4.30 13.04 -3.30
CA ASP A 229 4.29 13.56 -4.67
C ASP A 229 4.12 12.44 -5.69
N VAL A 230 4.79 11.30 -5.50
CA VAL A 230 4.60 10.10 -6.32
C VAL A 230 3.12 9.66 -6.33
N LEU A 231 2.47 9.66 -5.17
CA LEU A 231 1.05 9.31 -5.05
C LEU A 231 0.14 10.33 -5.72
N ARG A 232 0.41 11.62 -5.51
CA ARG A 232 -0.33 12.70 -6.18
C ARG A 232 -0.25 12.55 -7.71
N HIS A 233 0.92 12.33 -8.27
CA HIS A 233 1.10 12.09 -9.69
C HIS A 233 0.42 10.79 -10.16
N THR A 234 0.36 9.78 -9.31
CA THR A 234 -0.37 8.54 -9.62
C THR A 234 -1.87 8.81 -9.78
N VAL A 235 -2.46 9.60 -8.89
CA VAL A 235 -3.86 10.01 -9.00
C VAL A 235 -4.10 10.81 -10.29
N LEU A 236 -3.24 11.77 -10.59
CA LEU A 236 -3.33 12.57 -11.82
C LEU A 236 -3.26 11.69 -13.10
N ASP A 237 -2.31 10.76 -13.16
CA ASP A 237 -2.16 9.86 -14.30
C ASP A 237 -3.37 8.94 -14.48
N VAL A 238 -3.95 8.44 -13.39
CA VAL A 238 -5.14 7.58 -13.44
C VAL A 238 -6.35 8.39 -13.92
N GLN A 239 -6.53 9.61 -13.46
CA GLN A 239 -7.61 10.49 -13.91
C GLN A 239 -7.44 10.87 -15.39
N ALA A 240 -6.22 11.16 -15.84
CA ALA A 240 -5.96 11.49 -17.25
C ALA A 240 -6.23 10.32 -18.22
N THR A 241 -6.23 9.08 -17.74
CA THR A 241 -6.58 7.92 -18.58
C THR A 241 -8.08 7.72 -18.75
N ASP A 242 -8.91 8.48 -18.04
CA ASP A 242 -10.36 8.32 -18.02
C ASP A 242 -11.09 9.29 -18.98
N GLU A 243 -10.68 9.34 -20.24
CA GLU A 243 -11.33 10.17 -21.27
C GLU A 243 -12.82 9.82 -21.49
N ASN A 244 -13.33 8.73 -20.89
CA ASN A 244 -14.67 8.19 -21.13
C ASN A 244 -15.59 8.15 -19.91
N ASN A 245 -15.36 8.93 -18.85
CA ASN A 245 -16.25 8.98 -17.68
C ASN A 245 -16.49 7.62 -17.01
N ASN A 246 -15.48 6.79 -16.89
CA ASN A 246 -15.59 5.50 -16.22
C ASN A 246 -15.51 5.69 -14.70
N TYR A 247 -16.64 5.65 -14.00
CA TYR A 247 -16.76 5.81 -12.55
C TYR A 247 -15.84 4.92 -11.70
N SER A 248 -15.32 3.86 -12.29
CA SER A 248 -14.47 2.91 -11.54
C SER A 248 -13.08 3.45 -11.22
N ASN A 249 -12.50 4.33 -12.05
CA ASN A 249 -11.16 4.88 -11.79
C ASN A 249 -11.15 5.91 -10.64
N PRO A 250 -12.04 6.92 -10.62
CA PRO A 250 -12.21 7.76 -9.44
C PRO A 250 -12.50 6.97 -8.16
N TYR A 251 -13.33 5.92 -8.26
CA TYR A 251 -13.66 5.07 -7.13
C TYR A 251 -12.42 4.43 -6.46
N VAL A 252 -11.49 3.90 -7.25
CA VAL A 252 -10.25 3.31 -6.68
C VAL A 252 -9.38 4.37 -6.00
N GLN A 253 -9.30 5.56 -6.56
CA GLN A 253 -8.57 6.67 -5.95
C GLN A 253 -9.18 7.12 -4.63
N ASP A 254 -10.51 7.13 -4.56
CA ASP A 254 -11.24 7.56 -3.36
C ASP A 254 -11.12 6.56 -2.22
N VAL A 255 -10.92 5.29 -2.53
CA VAL A 255 -10.85 4.23 -1.50
C VAL A 255 -9.44 3.84 -1.10
N CYS A 256 -8.39 4.30 -1.80
CA CYS A 256 -7.01 4.07 -1.42
C CYS A 256 -6.52 5.18 -0.48
N MET A 257 -6.06 4.79 0.69
CA MET A 257 -5.56 5.69 1.74
C MET A 257 -4.16 5.26 2.19
N LEU A 258 -3.36 6.24 2.58
CA LEU A 258 -2.07 6.02 3.25
C LEU A 258 -2.26 5.88 4.75
#